data_2557b874cdc1d022ce6085c290e9251b
#
_entry.id   2557b874cdc1d022ce6085c290e9251b
#
_cell.length_a   1.000
_cell.length_b   1.000
_cell.length_c   1.000
_cell.angle_alpha   90.00
_cell.angle_beta   90.00
_cell.angle_gamma   90.00
#
_symmetry.space_group_name_H-M   'P 1'
#
loop_
_entity.id
_entity.type
_entity.pdbx_description
1 polymer ?
#
loop_
_entity_poly.entity_id
_entity_poly.type
_entity_poly.pdbx_seq_one_letter_code
_entity_poly.pdbx_strand_id
1 'polypeptide(L)'
;MLNWSNYVALGDSLTAGRDDHGPGGVRIGWARRLAGILTARTEVPCALTNLAADGASVAVVLERQLPSVAQMGPDLVSVTVGMNDIRDPAFSEERFATELGRLLDGLTTTGATVLTCTLPDIAAIMSLPADLVELARQRMRRASDIIREQAARRGAVCLDAWAMPGAADPELFGPDRIHPNASGHQLMADAFAALLLTDGAPDRRSS
;
A
#
# COMPACT_ATOMS: atom_id res chain seq x y z
N MET A 1 5.01 16.65 -18.05
CA MET A 1 3.99 16.33 -17.03
C MET A 1 3.99 14.82 -16.84
N LEU A 2 4.01 14.35 -15.60
CA LEU A 2 3.89 12.91 -15.30
C LEU A 2 2.44 12.50 -15.53
N ASN A 3 2.21 11.55 -16.41
CA ASN A 3 0.89 11.03 -16.71
C ASN A 3 0.90 9.54 -16.38
N TRP A 4 0.05 9.13 -15.45
CA TRP A 4 -0.16 7.73 -15.15
C TRP A 4 -1.48 7.28 -15.79
N SER A 5 -1.38 6.50 -16.86
CA SER A 5 -2.52 6.00 -17.63
C SER A 5 -2.87 4.55 -17.35
N ASN A 6 -1.89 3.78 -16.83
CA ASN A 6 -2.03 2.36 -16.55
C ASN A 6 -1.50 2.04 -15.13
N TYR A 7 -2.42 1.98 -14.17
CA TYR A 7 -2.14 1.72 -12.77
C TYR A 7 -2.46 0.28 -12.39
N VAL A 8 -1.47 -0.46 -11.86
CA VAL A 8 -1.66 -1.81 -11.30
C VAL A 8 -1.46 -1.76 -9.79
N ALA A 9 -2.47 -2.18 -9.02
CA ALA A 9 -2.42 -2.22 -7.56
C ALA A 9 -2.32 -3.65 -7.05
N LEU A 10 -1.35 -3.91 -6.18
CA LEU A 10 -1.09 -5.19 -5.52
C LEU A 10 -1.27 -5.03 -4.00
N GLY A 11 -1.44 -6.15 -3.32
CA GLY A 11 -1.47 -6.19 -1.87
C GLY A 11 -2.55 -7.08 -1.30
N ASP A 12 -2.99 -6.69 -0.13
CA ASP A 12 -3.96 -7.43 0.69
C ASP A 12 -5.36 -6.78 0.72
N SER A 13 -6.12 -7.03 1.77
CA SER A 13 -7.47 -6.51 1.98
C SER A 13 -7.53 -4.97 2.00
N LEU A 14 -6.45 -4.29 2.40
CA LEU A 14 -6.37 -2.83 2.37
C LEU A 14 -6.46 -2.32 0.93
N THR A 15 -5.66 -2.89 0.03
CA THR A 15 -5.69 -2.51 -1.40
C THR A 15 -6.93 -3.06 -2.11
N ALA A 16 -7.45 -4.21 -1.69
CA ALA A 16 -8.72 -4.75 -2.21
C ALA A 16 -9.94 -3.87 -1.85
N GLY A 17 -9.78 -2.88 -0.96
CA GLY A 17 -10.84 -1.93 -0.59
C GLY A 17 -11.83 -2.48 0.42
N ARG A 18 -11.39 -3.35 1.35
CA ARG A 18 -12.25 -3.86 2.41
C ARG A 18 -12.79 -2.72 3.26
N ASP A 19 -14.06 -2.81 3.65
CA ASP A 19 -14.83 -1.84 4.44
C ASP A 19 -15.06 -0.48 3.76
N ASP A 20 -14.77 -0.36 2.45
CA ASP A 20 -15.16 0.78 1.62
C ASP A 20 -16.00 0.31 0.43
N HIS A 21 -17.31 0.45 0.57
CA HIS A 21 -18.28 -0.04 -0.41
C HIS A 21 -19.05 1.10 -1.07
N GLY A 22 -19.12 1.07 -2.38
CA GLY A 22 -19.96 1.95 -3.18
C GLY A 22 -21.34 1.32 -3.50
N PRO A 23 -22.07 1.95 -4.42
CA PRO A 23 -23.36 1.43 -4.89
C PRO A 23 -23.24 -0.03 -5.33
N GLY A 24 -24.23 -0.84 -4.94
CA GLY A 24 -24.24 -2.26 -5.27
C GLY A 24 -23.24 -3.13 -4.51
N GLY A 25 -22.61 -2.61 -3.45
CA GLY A 25 -21.64 -3.35 -2.63
C GLY A 25 -20.27 -3.55 -3.26
N VAL A 26 -19.98 -2.85 -4.35
CA VAL A 26 -18.68 -2.93 -5.02
C VAL A 26 -17.61 -2.25 -4.14
N ARG A 27 -16.52 -2.94 -3.89
CA ARG A 27 -15.38 -2.36 -3.17
C ARG A 27 -14.74 -1.22 -3.97
N ILE A 28 -14.52 -0.09 -3.33
CA ILE A 28 -13.85 1.09 -3.90
C ILE A 28 -12.38 1.09 -3.49
N GLY A 29 -12.11 1.33 -2.23
CA GLY A 29 -10.77 1.38 -1.67
C GLY A 29 -9.91 2.56 -2.15
N TRP A 30 -8.78 2.74 -1.49
CA TRP A 30 -7.86 3.84 -1.75
C TRP A 30 -7.26 3.83 -3.17
N ALA A 31 -6.99 2.65 -3.74
CA ALA A 31 -6.38 2.56 -5.07
C ALA A 31 -7.29 3.10 -6.17
N ARG A 32 -8.60 2.81 -6.11
CA ARG A 32 -9.58 3.37 -7.05
C ARG A 32 -9.77 4.87 -6.84
N ARG A 33 -9.77 5.33 -5.58
CA ARG A 33 -9.85 6.76 -5.25
C ARG A 33 -8.63 7.50 -5.79
N LEU A 34 -7.42 6.95 -5.62
CA LEU A 34 -6.19 7.50 -6.18
C LEU A 34 -6.26 7.61 -7.71
N ALA A 35 -6.69 6.54 -8.41
CA ALA A 35 -6.85 6.58 -9.87
C ALA A 35 -7.82 7.70 -10.31
N GLY A 36 -8.91 7.91 -9.57
CA GLY A 36 -9.84 9.03 -9.81
C GLY A 36 -9.22 10.40 -9.61
N ILE A 37 -8.43 10.58 -8.54
CA ILE A 37 -7.70 11.83 -8.26
C ILE A 37 -6.68 12.12 -9.37
N LEU A 38 -5.89 11.12 -9.77
CA LEU A 38 -4.90 11.26 -10.85
C LEU A 38 -5.58 11.63 -12.17
N THR A 39 -6.67 10.95 -12.53
CA THR A 39 -7.46 11.30 -13.73
C THR A 39 -7.93 12.75 -13.70
N ALA A 40 -8.47 13.20 -12.57
CA ALA A 40 -8.98 14.56 -12.43
C ALA A 40 -7.88 15.64 -12.49
N ARG A 41 -6.66 15.30 -12.06
CA ARG A 41 -5.53 16.22 -11.97
C ARG A 41 -4.72 16.31 -13.26
N THR A 42 -4.65 15.23 -14.02
CA THR A 42 -3.84 15.15 -15.26
C THR A 42 -4.68 15.23 -16.52
N GLU A 43 -6.01 15.16 -16.40
CA GLU A 43 -6.97 15.06 -17.51
C GLU A 43 -6.74 13.84 -18.42
N VAL A 44 -5.88 12.89 -17.97
CA VAL A 44 -5.63 11.62 -18.63
C VAL A 44 -6.29 10.52 -17.84
N PRO A 45 -7.14 9.67 -18.44
CA PRO A 45 -7.74 8.54 -17.74
C PRO A 45 -6.68 7.60 -17.15
N CYS A 46 -6.72 7.38 -15.84
CA CYS A 46 -5.85 6.45 -15.12
C CYS A 46 -6.62 5.12 -14.94
N ALA A 47 -6.38 4.16 -15.83
CA ALA A 47 -7.03 2.85 -15.77
C ALA A 47 -6.41 2.00 -14.65
N LEU A 48 -7.26 1.53 -13.71
CA LEU A 48 -6.82 0.70 -12.59
C LEU A 48 -7.09 -0.78 -12.83
N THR A 49 -6.05 -1.60 -12.72
CA THR A 49 -6.15 -3.05 -12.50
C THR A 49 -5.77 -3.37 -11.07
N ASN A 50 -6.71 -3.87 -10.27
CA ASN A 50 -6.47 -4.22 -8.86
C ASN A 50 -6.34 -5.75 -8.72
N LEU A 51 -5.13 -6.22 -8.40
CA LEU A 51 -4.78 -7.63 -8.21
C LEU A 51 -4.83 -8.06 -6.73
N ALA A 52 -5.09 -7.13 -5.82
CA ALA A 52 -5.02 -7.38 -4.39
C ALA A 52 -6.06 -8.42 -3.93
N ALA A 53 -5.68 -9.21 -2.93
CA ALA A 53 -6.52 -10.26 -2.37
C ALA A 53 -6.50 -10.21 -0.84
N ASP A 54 -7.70 -10.38 -0.23
CA ASP A 54 -7.82 -10.41 1.23
C ASP A 54 -6.89 -11.46 1.85
N GLY A 55 -6.17 -11.09 2.91
CA GLY A 55 -5.29 -11.99 3.64
C GLY A 55 -3.92 -12.23 3.01
N ALA A 56 -3.61 -11.60 1.88
CA ALA A 56 -2.31 -11.82 1.23
C ALA A 56 -1.15 -11.31 2.10
N SER A 57 -0.15 -12.17 2.32
CA SER A 57 1.17 -11.83 2.84
C SER A 57 2.10 -11.38 1.70
N VAL A 58 3.29 -10.87 2.04
CA VAL A 58 4.33 -10.55 1.05
C VAL A 58 4.63 -11.76 0.16
N ALA A 59 4.76 -12.96 0.74
CA ALA A 59 5.00 -14.19 -0.01
C ALA A 59 3.90 -14.49 -1.03
N VAL A 60 2.64 -14.32 -0.65
CA VAL A 60 1.48 -14.53 -1.54
C VAL A 60 1.48 -13.52 -2.69
N VAL A 61 1.77 -12.24 -2.40
CA VAL A 61 1.85 -11.20 -3.45
C VAL A 61 2.98 -11.50 -4.41
N LEU A 62 4.14 -11.88 -3.90
CA LEU A 62 5.33 -12.25 -4.69
C LEU A 62 5.04 -13.42 -5.63
N GLU A 63 4.35 -14.45 -5.12
CA GLU A 63 4.05 -15.68 -5.88
C GLU A 63 2.91 -15.53 -6.87
N ARG A 64 1.82 -14.83 -6.48
CA ARG A 64 0.55 -14.88 -7.21
C ARG A 64 0.17 -13.59 -7.95
N GLN A 65 0.64 -12.43 -7.47
CA GLN A 65 0.27 -11.16 -8.07
C GLN A 65 1.39 -10.59 -8.95
N LEU A 66 2.63 -10.59 -8.47
CA LEU A 66 3.78 -10.06 -9.21
C LEU A 66 3.98 -10.66 -10.61
N PRO A 67 3.83 -11.98 -10.86
CA PRO A 67 4.15 -12.58 -12.16
C PRO A 67 3.36 -12.00 -13.35
N SER A 68 2.18 -11.46 -13.11
CA SER A 68 1.35 -10.87 -14.16
C SER A 68 1.61 -9.40 -14.45
N VAL A 69 2.32 -8.69 -13.55
CA VAL A 69 2.46 -7.22 -13.62
C VAL A 69 3.21 -6.77 -14.87
N ALA A 70 4.33 -7.41 -15.19
CA ALA A 70 5.16 -7.00 -16.33
C ALA A 70 4.41 -7.04 -17.67
N GLN A 71 3.51 -8.03 -17.85
CA GLN A 71 2.71 -8.18 -19.07
C GLN A 71 1.62 -7.10 -19.19
N MET A 72 1.26 -6.45 -18.09
CA MET A 72 0.28 -5.36 -18.08
C MET A 72 0.87 -4.02 -18.52
N GLY A 73 2.19 -3.87 -18.55
CA GLY A 73 2.89 -2.64 -18.96
C GLY A 73 2.51 -1.42 -18.14
N PRO A 74 2.54 -1.47 -16.79
CA PRO A 74 2.11 -0.36 -15.96
C PRO A 74 3.09 0.82 -16.05
N ASP A 75 2.57 2.04 -15.88
CA ASP A 75 3.34 3.25 -15.61
C ASP A 75 3.31 3.65 -14.11
N LEU A 76 2.32 3.13 -13.38
CA LEU A 76 2.20 3.23 -11.93
C LEU A 76 1.90 1.86 -11.34
N VAL A 77 2.62 1.48 -10.29
CA VAL A 77 2.35 0.26 -9.51
C VAL A 77 2.32 0.61 -8.04
N SER A 78 1.38 0.05 -7.31
CA SER A 78 1.40 0.12 -5.84
C SER A 78 1.37 -1.25 -5.20
N VAL A 79 2.02 -1.37 -4.03
CA VAL A 79 1.91 -2.56 -3.18
C VAL A 79 1.82 -2.17 -1.71
N THR A 80 0.77 -2.62 -1.04
CA THR A 80 0.62 -2.49 0.42
C THR A 80 0.47 -3.86 1.05
N VAL A 81 1.37 -4.19 1.95
CA VAL A 81 1.49 -5.50 2.61
C VAL A 81 2.11 -5.36 4.00
N GLY A 82 2.08 -6.40 4.79
CA GLY A 82 2.78 -6.50 6.05
C GLY A 82 1.86 -6.78 7.24
N MET A 83 0.61 -6.32 7.22
CA MET A 83 -0.31 -6.57 8.34
C MET A 83 -0.59 -8.06 8.53
N ASN A 84 -0.74 -8.82 7.45
CA ASN A 84 -0.95 -10.28 7.53
C ASN A 84 0.32 -11.00 7.94
N ASP A 85 1.49 -10.51 7.51
CA ASP A 85 2.78 -11.07 7.86
C ASP A 85 3.05 -10.96 9.38
N ILE A 86 2.88 -9.77 9.96
CA ILE A 86 3.13 -9.55 11.40
C ILE A 86 2.14 -10.25 12.32
N ARG A 87 0.97 -10.65 11.82
CA ARG A 87 -0.03 -11.43 12.57
C ARG A 87 0.31 -12.92 12.64
N ASP A 88 1.17 -13.40 11.74
CA ASP A 88 1.65 -14.78 11.80
C ASP A 88 2.51 -14.97 13.07
N PRO A 89 2.21 -15.97 13.92
CA PRO A 89 3.08 -16.32 15.06
C PRO A 89 4.54 -16.61 14.65
N ALA A 90 4.75 -17.11 13.43
CA ALA A 90 6.07 -17.41 12.84
C ALA A 90 6.70 -16.22 12.11
N PHE A 91 6.22 -14.99 12.35
CA PHE A 91 6.79 -13.79 11.73
C PHE A 91 8.30 -13.69 11.94
N SER A 92 9.03 -13.51 10.87
CA SER A 92 10.48 -13.28 10.84
C SER A 92 10.79 -12.00 10.10
N GLU A 93 11.45 -11.05 10.77
CA GLU A 93 11.88 -9.77 10.18
C GLU A 93 12.81 -10.01 8.98
N GLU A 94 13.74 -10.95 9.08
CA GLU A 94 14.69 -11.28 8.02
C GLU A 94 13.97 -11.82 6.78
N ARG A 95 13.03 -12.76 6.97
CA ARG A 95 12.23 -13.31 5.86
C ARG A 95 11.38 -12.22 5.23
N PHE A 96 10.69 -11.41 6.04
CA PHE A 96 9.87 -10.30 5.56
C PHE A 96 10.68 -9.30 4.74
N ALA A 97 11.88 -8.90 5.24
CA ALA A 97 12.77 -7.99 4.54
C ALA A 97 13.25 -8.57 3.20
N THR A 98 13.59 -9.86 3.17
CA THR A 98 14.07 -10.56 1.97
C THR A 98 12.97 -10.66 0.91
N GLU A 99 11.77 -11.12 1.30
CA GLU A 99 10.64 -11.30 0.40
C GLU A 99 10.12 -9.94 -0.12
N LEU A 100 10.01 -8.94 0.74
CA LEU A 100 9.63 -7.58 0.35
C LEU A 100 10.66 -6.96 -0.61
N GLY A 101 11.95 -7.17 -0.33
CA GLY A 101 13.01 -6.74 -1.23
C GLY A 101 12.87 -7.33 -2.62
N ARG A 102 12.66 -8.65 -2.73
CA ARG A 102 12.43 -9.33 -4.02
C ARG A 102 11.17 -8.84 -4.73
N LEU A 103 10.11 -8.59 -3.98
CA LEU A 103 8.86 -8.05 -4.52
C LEU A 103 9.07 -6.66 -5.13
N LEU A 104 9.70 -5.75 -4.40
CA LEU A 104 9.99 -4.40 -4.88
C LEU A 104 11.01 -4.41 -6.05
N ASP A 105 12.01 -5.31 -6.03
CA ASP A 105 12.92 -5.50 -7.18
C ASP A 105 12.13 -5.88 -8.44
N GLY A 106 11.21 -6.85 -8.32
CA GLY A 106 10.37 -7.27 -9.44
C GLY A 106 9.47 -6.15 -9.97
N LEU A 107 8.94 -5.30 -9.08
CA LEU A 107 8.11 -4.16 -9.48
C LEU A 107 8.93 -3.07 -10.16
N THR A 108 10.12 -2.74 -9.65
CA THR A 108 10.98 -1.70 -10.24
C THR A 108 11.51 -2.08 -11.62
N THR A 109 11.67 -3.38 -11.93
CA THR A 109 12.07 -3.83 -13.28
C THR A 109 11.05 -3.53 -14.36
N THR A 110 9.80 -3.23 -14.00
CA THR A 110 8.77 -2.81 -14.97
C THR A 110 8.99 -1.41 -15.54
N GLY A 111 9.84 -0.61 -14.90
CA GLY A 111 10.04 0.81 -15.23
C GLY A 111 8.93 1.74 -14.71
N ALA A 112 7.90 1.19 -14.06
CA ALA A 112 6.82 1.97 -13.45
C ALA A 112 7.29 2.78 -12.23
N THR A 113 6.54 3.84 -11.90
CA THR A 113 6.62 4.45 -10.57
C THR A 113 6.06 3.46 -9.55
N VAL A 114 6.85 3.08 -8.53
CA VAL A 114 6.42 2.12 -7.51
C VAL A 114 6.03 2.86 -6.23
N LEU A 115 4.81 2.58 -5.72
CA LEU A 115 4.29 3.08 -4.45
C LEU A 115 4.24 1.97 -3.41
N THR A 116 4.56 2.31 -2.18
CA THR A 116 4.31 1.47 -1.01
C THR A 116 3.97 2.33 0.21
N CYS A 117 3.59 1.73 1.33
CA CYS A 117 3.42 2.47 2.58
C CYS A 117 3.83 1.65 3.79
N THR A 118 4.23 2.33 4.86
CA THR A 118 4.43 1.73 6.18
C THR A 118 3.08 1.41 6.83
N LEU A 119 3.09 0.60 7.88
CA LEU A 119 1.91 0.31 8.68
C LEU A 119 1.64 1.49 9.65
N PRO A 120 0.38 1.91 9.85
CA PRO A 120 0.04 2.87 10.92
C PRO A 120 0.13 2.19 12.29
N ASP A 121 0.41 2.97 13.37
CA ASP A 121 0.35 2.44 14.76
C ASP A 121 -1.09 2.33 15.25
N ILE A 122 -1.76 1.28 14.83
CA ILE A 122 -3.15 0.99 15.23
C ILE A 122 -3.25 0.02 16.41
N ALA A 123 -2.13 -0.39 17.02
CA ALA A 123 -2.14 -1.38 18.10
C ALA A 123 -3.07 -1.01 19.25
N ALA A 124 -3.17 0.28 19.58
CA ALA A 124 -4.02 0.75 20.68
C ALA A 124 -5.53 0.73 20.37
N ILE A 125 -5.91 0.74 19.09
CA ILE A 125 -7.32 0.75 18.68
C ILE A 125 -7.81 -0.64 18.25
N MET A 126 -6.89 -1.57 17.97
CA MET A 126 -7.25 -2.97 17.68
C MET A 126 -7.85 -3.64 18.91
N SER A 127 -8.82 -4.51 18.69
CA SER A 127 -9.42 -5.33 19.76
C SER A 127 -8.49 -6.49 20.16
N LEU A 128 -7.34 -6.17 20.77
CA LEU A 128 -6.35 -7.13 21.24
C LEU A 128 -6.41 -7.30 22.77
N PRO A 129 -6.10 -8.49 23.30
CA PRO A 129 -5.74 -8.65 24.71
C PRO A 129 -4.62 -7.68 25.11
N ALA A 130 -4.70 -7.12 26.34
CA ALA A 130 -3.79 -6.06 26.79
C ALA A 130 -2.30 -6.46 26.74
N ASP A 131 -2.00 -7.72 26.99
CA ASP A 131 -0.66 -8.32 26.92
C ASP A 131 -0.09 -8.41 25.49
N LEU A 132 -0.95 -8.38 24.47
CA LEU A 132 -0.55 -8.44 23.05
C LEU A 132 -0.42 -7.06 22.38
N VAL A 133 -0.94 -6.00 22.98
CA VAL A 133 -0.90 -4.65 22.38
C VAL A 133 0.53 -4.19 22.11
N GLU A 134 1.42 -4.35 23.09
CA GLU A 134 2.81 -3.91 22.95
C GLU A 134 3.58 -4.77 21.92
N LEU A 135 3.35 -6.09 21.92
CA LEU A 135 3.94 -6.97 20.92
C LEU A 135 3.48 -6.60 19.50
N ALA A 136 2.18 -6.31 19.33
CA ALA A 136 1.64 -5.88 18.03
C ALA A 136 2.28 -4.56 17.58
N ARG A 137 2.40 -3.58 18.49
CA ARG A 137 3.06 -2.29 18.19
C ARG A 137 4.51 -2.48 17.78
N GLN A 138 5.26 -3.30 18.50
CA GLN A 138 6.67 -3.59 18.16
C GLN A 138 6.80 -4.22 16.78
N ARG A 139 5.96 -5.22 16.47
CA ARG A 139 5.96 -5.86 15.14
C ARG A 139 5.58 -4.89 14.02
N MET A 140 4.55 -4.04 14.21
CA MET A 140 4.16 -3.00 13.26
C MET A 140 5.30 -2.02 13.01
N ARG A 141 5.97 -1.56 14.08
CA ARG A 141 7.10 -0.64 13.99
C ARG A 141 8.25 -1.26 13.20
N ARG A 142 8.64 -2.48 13.54
CA ARG A 142 9.74 -3.20 12.85
C ARG A 142 9.41 -3.43 11.38
N ALA A 143 8.19 -3.86 11.07
CA ALA A 143 7.75 -4.01 9.68
C ALA A 143 7.77 -2.66 8.93
N SER A 144 7.34 -1.56 9.57
CA SER A 144 7.38 -0.21 8.99
C SER A 144 8.82 0.25 8.72
N ASP A 145 9.75 -0.01 9.63
CA ASP A 145 11.17 0.31 9.44
C ASP A 145 11.75 -0.47 8.23
N ILE A 146 11.42 -1.76 8.12
CA ILE A 146 11.82 -2.60 6.99
C ILE A 146 11.22 -2.08 5.68
N ILE A 147 9.92 -1.76 5.65
CA ILE A 147 9.26 -1.24 4.44
C ILE A 147 9.94 0.05 3.99
N ARG A 148 10.19 0.98 4.90
CA ARG A 148 10.86 2.26 4.61
C ARG A 148 12.26 2.05 4.03
N GLU A 149 13.04 1.16 4.66
CA GLU A 149 14.39 0.84 4.21
C GLU A 149 14.40 0.18 2.82
N GLN A 150 13.56 -0.83 2.61
CA GLN A 150 13.47 -1.55 1.32
C GLN A 150 12.98 -0.64 0.20
N ALA A 151 12.03 0.26 0.47
CA ALA A 151 11.55 1.26 -0.47
C ALA A 151 12.64 2.26 -0.85
N ALA A 152 13.34 2.82 0.14
CA ALA A 152 14.42 3.79 -0.09
C ALA A 152 15.56 3.21 -0.94
N ARG A 153 15.95 1.97 -0.67
CA ARG A 153 17.01 1.28 -1.45
C ARG A 153 16.68 1.10 -2.93
N ARG A 154 15.39 1.12 -3.30
CA ARG A 154 14.90 0.84 -4.65
C ARG A 154 14.26 2.04 -5.34
N GLY A 155 14.28 3.20 -4.69
CA GLY A 155 13.66 4.40 -5.23
C GLY A 155 12.14 4.31 -5.33
N ALA A 156 11.50 3.45 -4.53
CA ALA A 156 10.05 3.42 -4.42
C ALA A 156 9.54 4.58 -3.55
N VAL A 157 8.43 5.18 -3.96
CA VAL A 157 7.75 6.23 -3.19
C VAL A 157 7.04 5.57 -2.02
N CYS A 158 7.43 5.92 -0.79
CA CYS A 158 6.88 5.33 0.42
C CYS A 158 6.06 6.35 1.21
N LEU A 159 4.77 6.08 1.35
CA LEU A 159 3.92 6.83 2.28
C LEU A 159 4.25 6.37 3.72
N ASP A 160 4.74 7.28 4.55
CA ASP A 160 5.03 6.96 5.94
C ASP A 160 3.77 7.08 6.81
N ALA A 161 2.91 6.06 6.76
CA ALA A 161 1.69 6.00 7.56
C ALA A 161 1.97 5.89 9.07
N TRP A 162 3.15 5.37 9.48
CA TRP A 162 3.56 5.35 10.88
C TRP A 162 3.73 6.77 11.45
N ALA A 163 4.33 7.67 10.68
CA ALA A 163 4.57 9.05 11.09
C ALA A 163 3.44 10.02 10.70
N MET A 164 2.46 9.56 9.90
CA MET A 164 1.39 10.42 9.38
C MET A 164 0.40 10.80 10.50
N PRO A 165 0.21 12.12 10.78
CA PRO A 165 -0.77 12.56 11.77
C PRO A 165 -2.18 12.08 11.43
N GLY A 166 -2.87 11.51 12.42
CA GLY A 166 -4.24 11.02 12.26
C GLY A 166 -4.37 9.64 11.60
N ALA A 167 -3.27 9.03 11.12
CA ALA A 167 -3.34 7.71 10.46
C ALA A 167 -3.89 6.58 11.36
N ALA A 168 -3.84 6.75 12.68
CA ALA A 168 -4.39 5.82 13.66
C ALA A 168 -5.65 6.35 14.36
N ASP A 169 -6.33 7.37 13.79
CA ASP A 169 -7.59 7.88 14.33
C ASP A 169 -8.66 6.77 14.23
N PRO A 170 -9.27 6.35 15.37
CA PRO A 170 -10.30 5.32 15.37
C PRO A 170 -11.49 5.57 14.44
N GLU A 171 -11.81 6.85 14.17
CA GLU A 171 -12.92 7.23 13.29
C GLU A 171 -12.65 6.93 11.81
N LEU A 172 -11.41 6.63 11.45
CA LEU A 172 -11.01 6.25 10.07
C LEU A 172 -11.09 4.75 9.81
N PHE A 173 -11.45 3.95 10.82
CA PHE A 173 -11.46 2.50 10.72
C PHE A 173 -12.88 1.93 10.79
N GLY A 174 -13.05 0.78 10.16
CA GLY A 174 -14.26 -0.03 10.23
C GLY A 174 -14.45 -0.68 11.62
N PRO A 175 -15.51 -1.50 11.76
CA PRO A 175 -15.84 -2.14 13.04
C PRO A 175 -14.74 -3.03 13.62
N ASP A 176 -13.90 -3.62 12.77
CA ASP A 176 -12.79 -4.49 13.20
C ASP A 176 -11.55 -3.72 13.67
N ARG A 177 -11.52 -2.40 13.53
CA ARG A 177 -10.41 -1.52 13.93
C ARG A 177 -9.06 -1.86 13.26
N ILE A 178 -9.11 -2.55 12.14
CA ILE A 178 -7.95 -2.94 11.34
C ILE A 178 -8.06 -2.35 9.93
N HIS A 179 -9.23 -2.49 9.30
CA HIS A 179 -9.45 -2.00 7.95
C HIS A 179 -10.01 -0.57 7.98
N PRO A 180 -9.43 0.34 7.17
CA PRO A 180 -10.00 1.68 7.04
C PRO A 180 -11.42 1.63 6.48
N ASN A 181 -12.26 2.54 6.94
CA ASN A 181 -13.54 2.84 6.33
C ASN A 181 -13.37 3.78 5.11
N ALA A 182 -14.46 4.24 4.51
CA ALA A 182 -14.42 5.11 3.33
C ALA A 182 -13.58 6.39 3.56
N SER A 183 -13.61 6.98 4.76
CA SER A 183 -12.82 8.17 5.12
C SER A 183 -11.33 7.85 5.25
N GLY A 184 -10.99 6.70 5.85
CA GLY A 184 -9.61 6.24 5.96
C GLY A 184 -9.01 5.90 4.59
N HIS A 185 -9.77 5.25 3.73
CA HIS A 185 -9.36 5.01 2.34
C HIS A 185 -9.19 6.30 1.55
N GLN A 186 -10.04 7.32 1.77
CA GLN A 186 -9.88 8.63 1.13
C GLN A 186 -8.61 9.33 1.61
N LEU A 187 -8.37 9.36 2.93
CA LEU A 187 -7.14 9.95 3.49
C LEU A 187 -5.87 9.33 2.88
N MET A 188 -5.84 8.01 2.73
CA MET A 188 -4.72 7.31 2.12
C MET A 188 -4.54 7.67 0.65
N ALA A 189 -5.62 7.77 -0.11
CA ALA A 189 -5.58 8.17 -1.52
C ALA A 189 -5.07 9.61 -1.70
N ASP A 190 -5.55 10.54 -0.87
CA ASP A 190 -5.10 11.95 -0.88
C ASP A 190 -3.61 12.06 -0.52
N ALA A 191 -3.14 11.29 0.48
CA ALA A 191 -1.75 11.28 0.88
C ALA A 191 -0.83 10.76 -0.24
N PHE A 192 -1.19 9.67 -0.91
CA PHE A 192 -0.43 9.18 -2.07
C PHE A 192 -0.47 10.17 -3.24
N ALA A 193 -1.62 10.77 -3.51
CA ALA A 193 -1.73 11.79 -4.57
C ALA A 193 -0.82 12.99 -4.26
N ALA A 194 -0.75 13.44 -3.01
CA ALA A 194 0.14 14.52 -2.60
C ALA A 194 1.60 14.16 -2.87
N LEU A 195 2.06 12.95 -2.49
CA LEU A 195 3.43 12.49 -2.75
C LEU A 195 3.75 12.46 -4.25
N LEU A 196 2.83 11.95 -5.08
CA LEU A 196 3.05 11.85 -6.52
C LEU A 196 3.06 13.20 -7.23
N LEU A 197 2.29 14.17 -6.73
CA LEU A 197 2.09 15.47 -7.40
C LEU A 197 3.03 16.57 -6.86
N THR A 198 3.59 16.42 -5.65
CA THR A 198 4.53 17.38 -5.04
C THR A 198 5.99 17.04 -5.28
N ASP A 199 6.35 15.77 -5.17
CA ASP A 199 7.69 15.30 -5.50
C ASP A 199 7.73 15.00 -6.99
N GLY A 200 7.98 16.01 -7.82
CA GLY A 200 8.22 15.76 -9.23
C GLY A 200 9.15 14.55 -9.35
N ALA A 201 8.62 13.37 -9.74
CA ALA A 201 9.40 12.14 -9.85
C ALA A 201 10.68 12.47 -10.63
N PRO A 202 11.84 11.90 -10.28
CA PRO A 202 13.12 12.25 -10.89
C PRO A 202 12.98 12.21 -12.40
N ASP A 203 13.37 13.32 -13.06
CA ASP A 203 13.36 13.46 -14.51
C ASP A 203 14.13 12.31 -15.17
N ARG A 204 13.41 11.24 -15.55
CA ARG A 204 13.97 10.08 -16.24
C ARG A 204 14.16 10.33 -17.74
N ARG A 205 14.39 11.59 -18.15
CA ARG A 205 14.77 11.93 -19.51
C ARG A 205 16.22 12.38 -19.58
N SER A 206 17.15 11.47 -19.26
CA SER A 206 18.56 11.61 -19.64
C SER A 206 19.25 10.27 -19.46
N SER A 207 19.09 9.41 -20.44
CA SER A 207 20.06 8.35 -20.81
C SER A 207 19.77 7.94 -22.25
#